data_89af14f8b64c16e4428da59b7074b756
#
_entry.id   89af14f8b64c16e4428da59b7074b756
#
_cell.length_a   1.000
_cell.length_b   1.000
_cell.length_c   1.000
_cell.angle_alpha   90.00
_cell.angle_beta   90.00
_cell.angle_gamma   90.00
#
_symmetry.space_group_name_H-M   'P 1'
#
loop_
_entity.id
_entity.type
_entity.pdbx_description
1 polymer ?
#
loop_
_entity_poly.entity_id
_entity_poly.type
_entity_poly.pdbx_seq_one_letter_code
_entity_poly.pdbx_strand_id
1 'polypeptide(L)'
;MSKLSGFLMFFIATAITGAMAAEEMVPRRPAGTFSIVARDPATGEFGVGVQSHWFSVGSAVSWAEAGVGAVATQSFIEPAYGPRGLALMKSGKSAREALEELLSTDDARDVRQVAFIDAQGRMAAHTGKMCIPFAGDRTGKDYSAQGNLLASSQVWEEMGAAFEKTKGDLGDRILAALRAGQEAGGDVRGRQSAALLVVRSVSEDEPWKNRVVDLRVEDHKSPIAELGRLYQLRKAYDLATDGDNYLAAQEFEKAFGAYDAALEIVPENDELIFWRGAMLMQAGKEAEALADIKRAVAMNPRWLELLARIQEEHLPGAREILQKVQ
;
A
#
# COMPACT_ATOMS: atom_id res chain seq x y z
N MET A 1 43.31 32.95 -75.49
CA MET A 1 43.22 33.65 -74.20
C MET A 1 41.77 33.65 -73.82
N SER A 2 41.29 32.60 -73.07
CA SER A 2 39.90 32.42 -72.71
C SER A 2 39.78 32.51 -71.18
N LYS A 3 38.90 33.38 -70.72
CA LYS A 3 38.56 33.54 -69.31
C LYS A 3 37.43 32.50 -68.98
N LEU A 4 37.72 31.57 -68.08
CA LEU A 4 36.70 30.74 -67.44
C LEU A 4 36.20 31.50 -66.19
N SER A 5 34.88 31.82 -66.22
CA SER A 5 34.11 32.24 -65.02
C SER A 5 33.53 31.04 -64.33
N GLY A 6 33.98 30.77 -63.10
CA GLY A 6 33.41 29.76 -62.26
C GLY A 6 32.15 30.29 -61.50
N PHE A 7 31.04 29.66 -61.70
CA PHE A 7 29.80 29.91 -60.98
C PHE A 7 29.78 29.01 -59.71
N LEU A 8 29.88 29.61 -58.54
CA LEU A 8 29.80 28.91 -57.27
C LEU A 8 28.30 28.83 -56.83
N MET A 9 27.72 27.67 -56.98
CA MET A 9 26.35 27.40 -56.53
C MET A 9 26.36 27.06 -55.02
N PHE A 10 25.83 27.97 -54.20
CA PHE A 10 25.57 27.72 -52.78
C PHE A 10 24.29 26.89 -52.63
N PHE A 11 24.43 25.62 -52.26
CA PHE A 11 23.29 24.81 -51.77
C PHE A 11 23.03 25.17 -50.31
N ILE A 12 21.94 25.87 -50.02
CA ILE A 12 21.40 26.04 -48.68
C ILE A 12 20.62 24.76 -48.37
N ALA A 13 21.22 23.87 -47.59
CA ALA A 13 20.52 22.75 -47.01
C ALA A 13 19.68 23.24 -45.81
N THR A 14 18.41 23.49 -45.98
CA THR A 14 17.44 23.69 -44.90
C THR A 14 17.24 22.37 -44.19
N ALA A 15 17.91 22.18 -43.04
CA ALA A 15 17.62 21.09 -42.13
C ALA A 15 16.25 21.36 -41.49
N ILE A 16 15.24 20.67 -41.97
CA ILE A 16 13.93 20.55 -41.29
C ILE A 16 14.15 19.60 -40.11
N THR A 17 14.49 20.14 -38.94
CA THR A 17 14.38 19.42 -37.67
C THR A 17 12.92 19.31 -37.33
N GLY A 18 12.26 18.28 -37.86
CA GLY A 18 10.97 17.83 -37.35
C GLY A 18 11.20 17.34 -35.94
N ALA A 19 10.85 18.13 -34.94
CA ALA A 19 10.61 17.61 -33.61
C ALA A 19 9.46 16.62 -33.72
N MET A 20 9.75 15.31 -33.80
CA MET A 20 8.77 14.28 -33.54
C MET A 20 8.36 14.49 -32.07
N ALA A 21 7.18 15.07 -31.86
CA ALA A 21 6.50 14.97 -30.58
C ALA A 21 6.49 13.47 -30.24
N ALA A 22 7.07 13.10 -29.11
CA ALA A 22 6.93 11.74 -28.62
C ALA A 22 5.42 11.51 -28.45
N GLU A 23 4.83 10.70 -29.31
CA GLU A 23 3.46 10.24 -29.17
C GLU A 23 3.42 9.56 -27.81
N GLU A 24 2.69 10.15 -26.86
CA GLU A 24 2.53 9.63 -25.50
C GLU A 24 1.88 8.25 -25.66
N MET A 25 2.66 7.19 -25.46
CA MET A 25 2.21 5.82 -25.69
C MET A 25 1.13 5.50 -24.65
N VAL A 26 -0.12 5.63 -25.03
CA VAL A 26 -1.24 5.08 -24.24
C VAL A 26 -0.97 3.59 -24.04
N PRO A 27 -0.94 3.08 -22.81
CA PRO A 27 -0.70 1.66 -22.56
C PRO A 27 -1.66 0.82 -23.40
N ARG A 28 -1.13 -0.02 -24.28
CA ARG A 28 -1.96 -0.81 -25.21
C ARG A 28 -2.74 -1.93 -24.51
N ARG A 29 -2.46 -2.18 -23.22
CA ARG A 29 -3.12 -3.21 -22.42
C ARG A 29 -3.84 -2.56 -21.24
N PRO A 30 -5.17 -2.76 -21.09
CA PRO A 30 -5.91 -2.27 -19.94
C PRO A 30 -5.53 -3.08 -18.69
N ALA A 31 -5.34 -2.40 -17.60
CA ALA A 31 -5.31 -3.01 -16.28
C ALA A 31 -6.75 -3.10 -15.77
N GLY A 32 -7.43 -4.23 -16.03
CA GLY A 32 -8.68 -4.56 -15.34
C GLY A 32 -8.39 -4.62 -13.84
N THR A 33 -9.18 -3.92 -13.07
CA THR A 33 -8.81 -3.62 -11.68
C THR A 33 -10.06 -3.28 -10.89
N PHE A 34 -10.06 -3.63 -9.61
CA PHE A 34 -10.95 -3.01 -8.66
C PHE A 34 -10.17 -2.43 -7.49
N SER A 35 -10.59 -1.28 -7.04
CA SER A 35 -9.92 -0.53 -5.98
C SER A 35 -10.91 0.24 -5.11
N ILE A 36 -10.43 0.71 -3.98
CA ILE A 36 -11.16 1.59 -3.07
C ILE A 36 -10.21 2.67 -2.57
N VAL A 37 -10.65 3.93 -2.61
CA VAL A 37 -10.04 5.02 -1.85
C VAL A 37 -10.95 5.33 -0.67
N ALA A 38 -10.37 5.55 0.50
CA ALA A 38 -11.17 5.76 1.70
C ALA A 38 -10.46 6.67 2.71
N ARG A 39 -11.28 7.26 3.62
CA ARG A 39 -10.83 7.99 4.80
C ARG A 39 -11.50 7.42 6.03
N ASP A 40 -10.76 7.33 7.13
CA ASP A 40 -11.37 7.08 8.43
C ASP A 40 -11.76 8.40 9.09
N PRO A 41 -13.06 8.67 9.32
CA PRO A 41 -13.47 9.92 9.94
C PRO A 41 -13.06 10.05 11.42
N ALA A 42 -12.71 8.93 12.10
CA ALA A 42 -12.31 8.95 13.50
C ALA A 42 -10.83 9.30 13.66
N THR A 43 -9.94 8.71 12.84
CA THR A 43 -8.49 8.95 12.89
C THR A 43 -8.04 10.01 11.88
N GLY A 44 -8.84 10.24 10.84
CA GLY A 44 -8.52 11.10 9.70
C GLY A 44 -7.54 10.49 8.71
N GLU A 45 -7.15 9.23 8.88
CA GLU A 45 -6.27 8.49 7.97
C GLU A 45 -6.88 8.32 6.59
N PHE A 46 -6.01 8.24 5.57
CA PHE A 46 -6.40 7.97 4.18
C PHE A 46 -5.83 6.64 3.72
N GLY A 47 -6.61 5.90 2.93
CA GLY A 47 -6.15 4.62 2.43
C GLY A 47 -6.57 4.34 0.99
N VAL A 48 -5.78 3.47 0.35
CA VAL A 48 -6.06 2.89 -0.97
C VAL A 48 -5.86 1.39 -0.89
N GLY A 49 -6.87 0.64 -1.33
CA GLY A 49 -6.75 -0.78 -1.58
C GLY A 49 -6.98 -1.09 -3.05
N VAL A 50 -6.25 -2.04 -3.61
CA VAL A 50 -6.36 -2.43 -5.02
C VAL A 50 -6.05 -3.91 -5.24
N GLN A 51 -6.74 -4.51 -6.20
CA GLN A 51 -6.41 -5.82 -6.78
C GLN A 51 -6.55 -5.78 -8.30
N SER A 52 -5.70 -6.52 -9.00
CA SER A 52 -5.74 -6.65 -10.44
C SER A 52 -5.09 -7.95 -10.92
N HIS A 53 -5.48 -8.39 -12.14
CA HIS A 53 -4.68 -9.33 -12.93
C HIS A 53 -3.61 -8.55 -13.72
N TRP A 54 -2.73 -7.88 -12.96
CA TRP A 54 -1.63 -7.07 -13.45
C TRP A 54 -0.46 -7.20 -12.48
N PHE A 55 0.77 -7.30 -13.00
CA PHE A 55 1.97 -7.37 -12.16
C PHE A 55 2.18 -6.06 -11.40
N SER A 56 2.40 -6.14 -10.08
CA SER A 56 2.77 -4.99 -9.24
C SER A 56 1.79 -3.80 -9.33
N VAL A 57 0.48 -4.09 -9.30
CA VAL A 57 -0.57 -3.05 -9.49
C VAL A 57 -0.46 -1.90 -8.50
N GLY A 58 0.00 -2.17 -7.27
CA GLY A 58 0.12 -1.17 -6.22
C GLY A 58 1.08 -0.04 -6.55
N SER A 59 2.11 -0.30 -7.37
CA SER A 59 3.09 0.72 -7.78
C SER A 59 2.54 1.76 -8.76
N ALA A 60 1.46 1.41 -9.47
CA ALA A 60 0.88 2.25 -10.52
C ALA A 60 -0.45 2.89 -10.11
N VAL A 61 -1.27 2.17 -9.33
CA VAL A 61 -2.65 2.57 -9.00
C VAL A 61 -2.77 3.35 -7.70
N SER A 62 -2.00 2.96 -6.66
CA SER A 62 -2.23 3.43 -5.29
C SER A 62 -1.36 4.63 -4.94
N TRP A 63 -2.00 5.76 -4.60
CA TRP A 63 -1.35 7.00 -4.23
C TRP A 63 -2.02 7.61 -3.00
N ALA A 64 -1.24 8.04 -2.01
CA ALA A 64 -1.75 8.76 -0.84
C ALA A 64 -0.66 9.66 -0.26
N GLU A 65 -1.07 10.79 0.30
CA GLU A 65 -0.20 11.72 1.02
C GLU A 65 -0.85 12.13 2.33
N ALA A 66 -0.09 12.02 3.42
CA ALA A 66 -0.56 12.37 4.75
C ALA A 66 -1.03 13.83 4.82
N GLY A 67 -2.19 14.05 5.43
CA GLY A 67 -2.80 15.37 5.55
C GLY A 67 -3.44 15.92 4.26
N VAL A 68 -3.33 15.20 3.14
CA VAL A 68 -3.81 15.66 1.82
C VAL A 68 -4.98 14.81 1.33
N GLY A 69 -4.80 13.49 1.21
CA GLY A 69 -5.81 12.61 0.68
C GLY A 69 -5.25 11.37 0.00
N ALA A 70 -6.10 10.71 -0.82
CA ALA A 70 -5.72 9.51 -1.56
C ALA A 70 -6.30 9.50 -2.98
N VAL A 71 -5.62 8.77 -3.87
CA VAL A 71 -5.95 8.63 -5.29
C VAL A 71 -5.76 7.18 -5.73
N ALA A 72 -6.73 6.67 -6.50
CA ALA A 72 -6.57 5.46 -7.29
C ALA A 72 -6.74 5.79 -8.77
N THR A 73 -5.79 5.39 -9.63
CA THR A 73 -5.85 5.57 -11.08
C THR A 73 -5.66 4.23 -11.77
N GLN A 74 -6.59 3.84 -12.64
CA GLN A 74 -6.68 2.49 -13.21
C GLN A 74 -7.33 2.46 -14.59
N SER A 75 -7.63 1.27 -15.13
CA SER A 75 -8.05 0.99 -16.51
C SER A 75 -6.86 1.16 -17.45
N PHE A 76 -6.89 2.03 -18.44
CA PHE A 76 -5.66 2.45 -19.13
C PHE A 76 -4.95 3.44 -18.21
N ILE A 77 -4.04 2.92 -17.39
CA ILE A 77 -3.44 3.65 -16.28
C ILE A 77 -2.66 4.87 -16.77
N GLU A 78 -2.94 6.02 -16.15
CA GLU A 78 -2.09 7.21 -16.20
C GLU A 78 -1.61 7.51 -14.77
N PRO A 79 -0.39 7.09 -14.41
CA PRO A 79 0.11 7.27 -13.05
C PRO A 79 0.19 8.73 -12.59
N ALA A 80 0.31 9.67 -13.54
CA ALA A 80 0.41 11.10 -13.24
C ALA A 80 -0.82 11.67 -12.50
N TYR A 81 -1.99 11.02 -12.60
CA TYR A 81 -3.16 11.40 -11.79
C TYR A 81 -2.88 11.32 -10.28
N GLY A 82 -2.05 10.37 -9.83
CA GLY A 82 -1.66 10.24 -8.45
C GLY A 82 -0.93 11.48 -7.92
N PRO A 83 0.33 11.71 -8.30
CA PRO A 83 1.11 12.81 -7.75
C PRO A 83 0.56 14.20 -8.12
N ARG A 84 0.02 14.39 -9.33
CA ARG A 84 -0.58 15.67 -9.74
C ARG A 84 -1.88 15.95 -8.99
N GLY A 85 -2.74 14.94 -8.80
CA GLY A 85 -3.97 15.06 -8.04
C GLY A 85 -3.72 15.42 -6.59
N LEU A 86 -2.77 14.73 -5.94
CA LEU A 86 -2.34 15.05 -4.58
C LEU A 86 -1.77 16.47 -4.49
N ALA A 87 -0.95 16.91 -5.45
CA ALA A 87 -0.41 18.26 -5.47
C ALA A 87 -1.51 19.33 -5.59
N LEU A 88 -2.53 19.10 -6.43
CA LEU A 88 -3.69 19.99 -6.56
C LEU A 88 -4.52 20.06 -5.27
N MET A 89 -4.80 18.90 -4.63
CA MET A 89 -5.50 18.86 -3.35
C MET A 89 -4.68 19.53 -2.24
N LYS A 90 -3.36 19.34 -2.23
CA LYS A 90 -2.44 20.03 -1.29
C LYS A 90 -2.44 21.54 -1.48
N SER A 91 -2.66 22.05 -2.70
CA SER A 91 -2.81 23.49 -2.98
C SER A 91 -4.15 24.07 -2.55
N GLY A 92 -5.07 23.25 -2.00
CA GLY A 92 -6.37 23.67 -1.47
C GLY A 92 -7.57 23.36 -2.38
N LYS A 93 -7.37 22.71 -3.55
CA LYS A 93 -8.48 22.26 -4.39
C LYS A 93 -9.21 21.08 -3.73
N SER A 94 -10.51 20.99 -3.93
CA SER A 94 -11.28 19.80 -3.57
C SER A 94 -10.92 18.62 -4.47
N ALA A 95 -11.23 17.39 -4.04
CA ALA A 95 -11.08 16.19 -4.86
C ALA A 95 -11.72 16.34 -6.24
N ARG A 96 -12.92 16.96 -6.31
CA ARG A 96 -13.65 17.22 -7.56
C ARG A 96 -12.90 18.20 -8.47
N GLU A 97 -12.51 19.36 -7.94
CA GLU A 97 -11.79 20.37 -8.73
C GLU A 97 -10.45 19.86 -9.25
N ALA A 98 -9.73 19.08 -8.43
CA ALA A 98 -8.46 18.46 -8.83
C ALA A 98 -8.66 17.44 -9.94
N LEU A 99 -9.66 16.57 -9.84
CA LEU A 99 -9.98 15.56 -10.86
C LEU A 99 -10.44 16.20 -12.16
N GLU A 100 -11.37 17.16 -12.11
CA GLU A 100 -11.91 17.87 -13.28
C GLU A 100 -10.80 18.61 -14.05
N GLU A 101 -9.85 19.25 -13.35
CA GLU A 101 -8.70 19.92 -13.96
C GLU A 101 -7.81 18.92 -14.74
N LEU A 102 -7.48 17.79 -14.14
CA LEU A 102 -6.66 16.78 -14.81
C LEU A 102 -7.38 16.15 -16.01
N LEU A 103 -8.67 15.84 -15.87
CA LEU A 103 -9.48 15.29 -16.98
C LEU A 103 -9.63 16.30 -18.14
N SER A 104 -9.64 17.60 -17.87
CA SER A 104 -9.79 18.63 -18.90
C SER A 104 -8.60 18.67 -19.86
N THR A 105 -7.44 18.20 -19.43
CA THR A 105 -6.18 18.18 -20.20
C THR A 105 -5.76 16.79 -20.68
N ASP A 106 -6.54 15.75 -20.34
CA ASP A 106 -6.27 14.36 -20.79
C ASP A 106 -7.17 13.99 -21.98
N ASP A 107 -6.61 13.96 -23.16
CA ASP A 107 -7.33 13.54 -24.38
C ASP A 107 -7.79 12.07 -24.32
N ALA A 108 -7.13 11.24 -23.48
CA ALA A 108 -7.48 9.84 -23.26
C ALA A 108 -8.45 9.61 -22.07
N ARG A 109 -9.05 10.65 -21.49
CA ARG A 109 -9.96 10.58 -20.32
C ARG A 109 -11.06 9.52 -20.44
N ASP A 110 -11.52 9.25 -21.67
CA ASP A 110 -12.59 8.29 -21.94
C ASP A 110 -12.21 6.83 -21.61
N VAL A 111 -10.91 6.50 -21.51
CA VAL A 111 -10.42 5.17 -21.11
C VAL A 111 -9.87 5.15 -19.69
N ARG A 112 -9.89 6.27 -18.94
CA ARG A 112 -9.40 6.35 -17.58
C ARG A 112 -10.49 5.97 -16.58
N GLN A 113 -10.07 5.38 -15.45
CA GLN A 113 -10.92 5.25 -14.28
C GLN A 113 -10.13 5.72 -13.06
N VAL A 114 -10.63 6.76 -12.39
CA VAL A 114 -9.87 7.48 -11.35
C VAL A 114 -10.81 7.84 -10.21
N ALA A 115 -10.34 7.70 -8.97
CA ALA A 115 -11.06 8.15 -7.78
C ALA A 115 -10.13 8.91 -6.83
N PHE A 116 -10.63 10.03 -6.29
CA PHE A 116 -9.95 10.92 -5.38
C PHE A 116 -10.75 11.06 -4.08
N ILE A 117 -10.04 11.18 -2.96
CA ILE A 117 -10.59 11.63 -1.68
C ILE A 117 -9.67 12.70 -1.09
N ASP A 118 -10.23 13.83 -0.65
CA ASP A 118 -9.47 14.92 -0.05
C ASP A 118 -9.47 14.89 1.48
N ALA A 119 -8.74 15.82 2.10
CA ALA A 119 -8.58 15.91 3.55
C ALA A 119 -9.91 16.10 4.31
N GLN A 120 -10.96 16.63 3.66
CA GLN A 120 -12.28 16.79 4.22
C GLN A 120 -13.21 15.58 3.99
N GLY A 121 -12.69 14.51 3.34
CA GLY A 121 -13.49 13.34 3.00
C GLY A 121 -14.42 13.54 1.80
N ARG A 122 -14.23 14.61 1.03
CA ARG A 122 -15.00 14.84 -0.20
C ARG A 122 -14.45 13.94 -1.30
N MET A 123 -15.37 13.30 -2.04
CA MET A 123 -15.05 12.31 -3.06
C MET A 123 -15.23 12.88 -4.46
N ALA A 124 -14.43 12.37 -5.40
CA ALA A 124 -14.67 12.48 -6.82
C ALA A 124 -14.25 11.19 -7.52
N ALA A 125 -15.11 10.66 -8.39
CA ALA A 125 -14.83 9.48 -9.21
C ALA A 125 -15.13 9.77 -10.67
N HIS A 126 -14.35 9.16 -11.56
CA HIS A 126 -14.54 9.19 -13.01
C HIS A 126 -14.35 7.79 -13.57
N THR A 127 -15.37 7.33 -14.27
CA THR A 127 -15.30 6.12 -15.10
C THR A 127 -15.54 6.54 -16.54
N GLY A 128 -14.48 6.52 -17.35
CA GLY A 128 -14.54 6.91 -18.75
C GLY A 128 -15.45 5.99 -19.56
N LYS A 129 -16.18 6.53 -20.54
CA LYS A 129 -17.20 5.80 -21.34
C LYS A 129 -16.63 4.66 -22.18
N MET A 130 -15.32 4.62 -22.40
CA MET A 130 -14.59 3.57 -23.12
C MET A 130 -13.86 2.59 -22.19
N CYS A 131 -14.05 2.68 -20.86
CA CYS A 131 -13.60 1.64 -19.95
C CYS A 131 -14.27 0.31 -20.30
N ILE A 132 -13.50 -0.78 -20.21
CA ILE A 132 -14.02 -2.11 -20.60
C ILE A 132 -15.10 -2.55 -19.58
N PRO A 133 -16.29 -2.98 -20.03
CA PRO A 133 -17.35 -3.49 -19.16
C PRO A 133 -16.91 -4.73 -18.33
N PHE A 134 -17.48 -4.97 -17.15
CA PHE A 134 -18.26 -4.05 -16.35
C PHE A 134 -17.34 -3.01 -15.73
N ALA A 135 -17.68 -1.74 -15.89
CA ALA A 135 -16.95 -0.60 -15.35
C ALA A 135 -17.92 0.37 -14.65
N GLY A 136 -17.56 0.83 -13.49
CA GLY A 136 -18.37 1.74 -12.67
C GLY A 136 -17.80 1.93 -11.27
N ASP A 137 -18.55 2.66 -10.46
CA ASP A 137 -18.19 2.95 -9.08
C ASP A 137 -19.41 3.03 -8.16
N ARG A 138 -19.16 2.85 -6.87
CA ARG A 138 -20.04 3.19 -5.76
C ARG A 138 -19.32 4.14 -4.84
N THR A 139 -19.83 5.36 -4.74
CA THR A 139 -19.35 6.37 -3.80
C THR A 139 -20.28 6.43 -2.60
N GLY A 140 -19.71 6.29 -1.41
CA GLY A 140 -20.39 6.42 -0.12
C GLY A 140 -19.79 7.51 0.75
N LYS A 141 -20.11 7.50 2.03
CA LYS A 141 -19.51 8.44 2.98
C LYS A 141 -18.07 8.04 3.26
N ASP A 142 -17.12 8.93 2.97
CA ASP A 142 -15.68 8.76 3.19
C ASP A 142 -15.05 7.62 2.38
N TYR A 143 -15.64 7.16 1.26
CA TYR A 143 -15.01 6.19 0.35
C TYR A 143 -15.58 6.25 -1.06
N SER A 144 -14.79 5.74 -2.02
CA SER A 144 -15.24 5.32 -3.36
C SER A 144 -14.64 3.96 -3.70
N ALA A 145 -15.50 3.00 -4.06
CA ALA A 145 -15.13 1.71 -4.59
C ALA A 145 -15.43 1.69 -6.10
N GLN A 146 -14.47 1.32 -6.92
CA GLN A 146 -14.58 1.34 -8.37
C GLN A 146 -13.89 0.15 -9.01
N GLY A 147 -14.30 -0.15 -10.26
CA GLY A 147 -13.65 -1.18 -11.03
C GLY A 147 -14.01 -1.14 -12.50
N ASN A 148 -13.22 -1.86 -13.29
CA ASN A 148 -13.38 -2.02 -14.74
C ASN A 148 -12.91 -3.41 -15.15
N LEU A 149 -13.42 -3.92 -16.28
CA LEU A 149 -13.15 -5.27 -16.78
C LEU A 149 -13.49 -6.34 -15.72
N LEU A 150 -14.61 -6.16 -15.04
CA LEU A 150 -15.04 -7.01 -13.94
C LEU A 150 -16.06 -8.06 -14.39
N ALA A 151 -16.29 -9.06 -13.53
CA ALA A 151 -17.29 -10.10 -13.77
C ALA A 151 -18.73 -9.54 -13.80
N SER A 152 -19.01 -8.52 -12.97
CA SER A 152 -20.31 -7.86 -12.91
C SER A 152 -20.22 -6.52 -12.16
N SER A 153 -21.31 -5.74 -12.18
CA SER A 153 -21.45 -4.52 -11.36
C SER A 153 -21.54 -4.81 -9.87
N GLN A 154 -21.83 -6.04 -9.45
CA GLN A 154 -21.90 -6.41 -8.03
C GLN A 154 -20.55 -6.22 -7.33
N VAL A 155 -19.43 -6.24 -8.05
CA VAL A 155 -18.10 -6.14 -7.47
C VAL A 155 -17.94 -4.86 -6.64
N TRP A 156 -18.18 -3.69 -7.21
CA TRP A 156 -18.04 -2.43 -6.46
C TRP A 156 -19.18 -2.19 -5.47
N GLU A 157 -20.38 -2.75 -5.72
CA GLU A 157 -21.49 -2.68 -4.77
C GLU A 157 -21.16 -3.44 -3.48
N GLU A 158 -20.69 -4.69 -3.61
CA GLU A 158 -20.31 -5.51 -2.46
C GLU A 158 -19.07 -4.98 -1.74
N MET A 159 -18.11 -4.38 -2.48
CA MET A 159 -16.98 -3.68 -1.87
C MET A 159 -17.45 -2.55 -0.95
N GLY A 160 -18.36 -1.70 -1.43
CA GLY A 160 -18.91 -0.60 -0.65
C GLY A 160 -19.68 -1.08 0.57
N ALA A 161 -20.55 -2.10 0.39
CA ALA A 161 -21.34 -2.68 1.48
C ALA A 161 -20.44 -3.30 2.58
N ALA A 162 -19.38 -4.01 2.18
CA ALA A 162 -18.41 -4.58 3.12
C ALA A 162 -17.63 -3.51 3.87
N PHE A 163 -17.19 -2.44 3.18
CA PHE A 163 -16.50 -1.31 3.81
C PHE A 163 -17.35 -0.63 4.88
N GLU A 164 -18.62 -0.39 4.60
CA GLU A 164 -19.58 0.25 5.53
C GLU A 164 -19.87 -0.62 6.75
N LYS A 165 -20.00 -1.95 6.55
CA LYS A 165 -20.38 -2.91 7.59
C LYS A 165 -19.22 -3.30 8.52
N THR A 166 -17.99 -3.32 7.99
CA THR A 166 -16.82 -3.81 8.71
C THR A 166 -16.38 -2.83 9.79
N LYS A 167 -16.13 -3.36 10.99
CA LYS A 167 -15.51 -2.64 12.10
C LYS A 167 -14.00 -2.91 12.12
N GLY A 168 -13.24 -2.05 12.75
CA GLY A 168 -11.80 -2.12 12.84
C GLY A 168 -11.14 -0.87 12.30
N ASP A 169 -9.85 -0.91 12.13
CA ASP A 169 -9.09 0.19 11.54
C ASP A 169 -9.35 0.31 10.02
N LEU A 170 -8.79 1.37 9.40
CA LEU A 170 -9.00 1.63 7.99
C LEU A 170 -8.50 0.49 7.09
N GLY A 171 -7.38 -0.15 7.47
CA GLY A 171 -6.83 -1.30 6.74
C GLY A 171 -7.74 -2.52 6.75
N ASP A 172 -8.34 -2.86 7.92
CA ASP A 172 -9.30 -3.96 8.03
C ASP A 172 -10.51 -3.74 7.12
N ARG A 173 -11.05 -2.52 7.11
CA ARG A 173 -12.21 -2.13 6.31
C ARG A 173 -11.91 -2.18 4.80
N ILE A 174 -10.75 -1.69 4.39
CA ILE A 174 -10.29 -1.77 3.00
C ILE A 174 -10.08 -3.21 2.56
N LEU A 175 -9.43 -4.04 3.38
CA LEU A 175 -9.24 -5.47 3.08
C LEU A 175 -10.56 -6.23 2.99
N ALA A 176 -11.53 -5.92 3.84
CA ALA A 176 -12.87 -6.50 3.76
C ALA A 176 -13.56 -6.12 2.43
N ALA A 177 -13.44 -4.88 2.00
CA ALA A 177 -13.94 -4.43 0.71
C ALA A 177 -13.29 -5.21 -0.45
N LEU A 178 -11.96 -5.35 -0.47
CA LEU A 178 -11.27 -6.10 -1.51
C LEU A 178 -11.68 -7.57 -1.54
N ARG A 179 -11.87 -8.22 -0.37
CA ARG A 179 -12.35 -9.61 -0.29
C ARG A 179 -13.76 -9.75 -0.87
N ALA A 180 -14.68 -8.87 -0.48
CA ALA A 180 -16.04 -8.87 -0.99
C ALA A 180 -16.10 -8.66 -2.51
N GLY A 181 -15.30 -7.74 -3.03
CA GLY A 181 -15.16 -7.54 -4.48
C GLY A 181 -14.64 -8.79 -5.20
N GLN A 182 -13.67 -9.49 -4.62
CA GLN A 182 -13.16 -10.73 -5.19
C GLN A 182 -14.21 -11.86 -5.13
N GLU A 183 -14.97 -11.96 -4.07
CA GLU A 183 -16.06 -12.95 -3.90
C GLU A 183 -17.22 -12.68 -4.87
N ALA A 184 -17.49 -11.42 -5.19
CA ALA A 184 -18.48 -11.02 -6.20
C ALA A 184 -18.02 -11.26 -7.65
N GLY A 185 -16.80 -11.84 -7.85
CA GLY A 185 -16.26 -12.25 -9.14
C GLY A 185 -14.96 -11.56 -9.53
N GLY A 186 -14.69 -10.35 -9.04
CA GLY A 186 -13.45 -9.60 -9.29
C GLY A 186 -13.16 -9.33 -10.76
N ASP A 187 -11.88 -9.30 -11.12
CA ASP A 187 -11.35 -9.14 -12.48
C ASP A 187 -11.61 -10.42 -13.30
N VAL A 188 -12.23 -10.30 -14.48
CA VAL A 188 -12.56 -11.46 -15.33
C VAL A 188 -11.33 -12.26 -15.80
N ARG A 189 -10.17 -11.67 -15.82
CA ARG A 189 -8.91 -12.33 -16.20
C ARG A 189 -8.31 -13.16 -15.05
N GLY A 190 -8.75 -12.92 -13.81
CA GLY A 190 -8.25 -13.60 -12.62
C GLY A 190 -7.56 -12.68 -11.62
N ARG A 191 -6.57 -13.24 -10.91
CA ARG A 191 -5.90 -12.62 -9.76
C ARG A 191 -4.40 -12.62 -10.03
N GLN A 192 -3.70 -11.53 -9.67
CA GLN A 192 -2.23 -11.53 -9.77
C GLN A 192 -1.58 -10.71 -8.65
N SER A 193 -1.98 -9.46 -8.44
CA SER A 193 -1.37 -8.61 -7.43
C SER A 193 -2.41 -7.84 -6.62
N ALA A 194 -2.02 -7.37 -5.43
CA ALA A 194 -2.84 -6.52 -4.57
C ALA A 194 -1.96 -5.57 -3.76
N ALA A 195 -2.52 -4.46 -3.30
CA ALA A 195 -1.82 -3.53 -2.43
C ALA A 195 -2.78 -2.86 -1.44
N LEU A 196 -2.21 -2.45 -0.30
CA LEU A 196 -2.84 -1.65 0.74
C LEU A 196 -1.86 -0.54 1.14
N LEU A 197 -2.27 0.70 0.93
CA LEU A 197 -1.55 1.90 1.37
C LEU A 197 -2.43 2.67 2.34
N VAL A 198 -1.93 2.99 3.54
CA VAL A 198 -2.59 3.85 4.52
C VAL A 198 -1.60 4.90 5.00
N VAL A 199 -2.04 6.15 5.04
CA VAL A 199 -1.23 7.29 5.49
C VAL A 199 -1.95 8.07 6.59
N ARG A 200 -1.19 8.79 7.40
CA ARG A 200 -1.69 9.58 8.53
C ARG A 200 -2.59 10.74 8.09
N SER A 201 -3.40 11.21 9.04
CA SER A 201 -4.26 12.40 8.88
C SER A 201 -3.49 13.71 8.82
N VAL A 202 -2.27 13.75 9.35
CA VAL A 202 -1.39 14.93 9.38
C VAL A 202 -0.01 14.52 8.90
N SER A 203 0.62 15.37 8.09
CA SER A 203 2.01 15.17 7.69
C SER A 203 2.93 15.55 8.83
N GLU A 204 3.82 14.65 9.20
CA GLU A 204 4.93 14.90 10.11
C GLU A 204 6.17 15.37 9.33
N ASP A 205 7.09 16.09 10.00
CA ASP A 205 8.35 16.56 9.39
C ASP A 205 9.28 15.40 8.97
N GLU A 206 9.03 14.21 9.53
CA GLU A 206 9.73 12.96 9.20
C GLU A 206 8.89 12.12 8.22
N PRO A 207 9.12 12.22 6.91
CA PRO A 207 8.24 11.63 5.89
C PRO A 207 8.02 10.12 6.01
N TRP A 208 8.98 9.38 6.56
CA TRP A 208 8.85 7.93 6.78
C TRP A 208 7.81 7.57 7.84
N LYS A 209 7.47 8.47 8.76
CA LYS A 209 6.41 8.28 9.76
C LYS A 209 5.01 8.50 9.20
N ASN A 210 4.89 9.12 8.04
CA ASN A 210 3.61 9.44 7.40
C ASN A 210 2.87 8.21 6.86
N ARG A 211 3.58 7.09 6.65
CA ARG A 211 2.99 5.82 6.20
C ARG A 211 2.64 4.93 7.38
N VAL A 212 1.35 4.67 7.56
CA VAL A 212 0.85 3.70 8.54
C VAL A 212 0.99 2.28 7.99
N VAL A 213 0.60 2.08 6.72
CA VAL A 213 0.72 0.81 6.02
C VAL A 213 1.20 1.07 4.58
N ASP A 214 2.15 0.29 4.09
CA ASP A 214 2.53 0.20 2.68
C ASP A 214 2.89 -1.26 2.39
N LEU A 215 1.87 -2.04 2.03
CA LEU A 215 2.00 -3.47 1.77
C LEU A 215 1.60 -3.77 0.33
N ARG A 216 2.42 -4.59 -0.33
CA ARG A 216 2.22 -5.01 -1.71
C ARG A 216 2.47 -6.49 -1.87
N VAL A 217 1.59 -7.13 -2.61
CA VAL A 217 1.75 -8.48 -3.12
C VAL A 217 1.87 -8.36 -4.64
N GLU A 218 3.09 -8.45 -5.12
CA GLU A 218 3.43 -8.11 -6.52
C GLU A 218 2.99 -9.16 -7.51
N ASP A 219 3.02 -10.44 -7.11
CA ASP A 219 2.59 -11.59 -7.91
C ASP A 219 2.23 -12.77 -7.01
N HIS A 220 0.97 -13.19 -7.00
CA HIS A 220 0.50 -14.31 -6.18
C HIS A 220 -0.84 -14.86 -6.70
N LYS A 221 -1.08 -16.18 -6.53
CA LYS A 221 -2.35 -16.83 -6.94
C LYS A 221 -3.56 -16.35 -6.13
N SER A 222 -3.34 -15.88 -4.90
CA SER A 222 -4.37 -15.39 -3.99
C SER A 222 -3.88 -14.08 -3.32
N PRO A 223 -3.73 -12.99 -4.09
CA PRO A 223 -3.02 -11.80 -3.62
C PRO A 223 -3.72 -11.09 -2.45
N ILE A 224 -5.06 -11.06 -2.41
CA ILE A 224 -5.80 -10.45 -1.29
C ILE A 224 -5.65 -11.28 0.00
N ALA A 225 -5.64 -12.60 -0.10
CA ALA A 225 -5.44 -13.45 1.09
C ALA A 225 -4.02 -13.26 1.65
N GLU A 226 -3.01 -13.21 0.77
CA GLU A 226 -1.63 -12.95 1.17
C GLU A 226 -1.45 -11.53 1.72
N LEU A 227 -2.06 -10.52 1.09
CA LEU A 227 -2.07 -9.15 1.61
C LEU A 227 -2.69 -9.08 3.02
N GLY A 228 -3.78 -9.81 3.25
CA GLY A 228 -4.41 -9.94 4.58
C GLY A 228 -3.48 -10.59 5.60
N ARG A 229 -2.76 -11.66 5.22
CA ARG A 229 -1.77 -12.31 6.08
C ARG A 229 -0.64 -11.34 6.45
N LEU A 230 -0.09 -10.62 5.46
CA LEU A 230 0.95 -9.61 5.68
C LEU A 230 0.46 -8.47 6.58
N TYR A 231 -0.80 -8.07 6.43
CA TYR A 231 -1.38 -7.02 7.28
C TYR A 231 -1.52 -7.46 8.75
N GLN A 232 -1.94 -8.70 9.01
CA GLN A 232 -1.96 -9.23 10.37
C GLN A 232 -0.54 -9.33 10.95
N LEU A 233 0.42 -9.80 10.15
CA LEU A 233 1.83 -9.84 10.56
C LEU A 233 2.33 -8.43 10.92
N ARG A 234 2.03 -7.42 10.10
CA ARG A 234 2.38 -6.02 10.40
C ARG A 234 1.82 -5.57 11.74
N LYS A 235 0.52 -5.84 12.04
CA LYS A 235 -0.09 -5.50 13.33
C LYS A 235 0.64 -6.15 14.51
N ALA A 236 1.05 -7.41 14.36
CA ALA A 236 1.80 -8.09 15.40
C ALA A 236 3.17 -7.44 15.65
N TYR A 237 3.87 -7.03 14.58
CA TYR A 237 5.16 -6.33 14.72
C TYR A 237 5.00 -4.91 15.27
N ASP A 238 3.91 -4.22 14.99
CA ASP A 238 3.62 -2.92 15.60
C ASP A 238 3.42 -3.06 17.13
N LEU A 239 2.65 -4.07 17.56
CA LEU A 239 2.48 -4.39 18.99
C LEU A 239 3.81 -4.78 19.65
N ALA A 240 4.64 -5.58 18.98
CA ALA A 240 5.97 -5.93 19.51
C ALA A 240 6.86 -4.70 19.65
N THR A 241 6.81 -3.76 18.69
CA THR A 241 7.54 -2.48 18.77
C THR A 241 7.04 -1.63 19.95
N ASP A 242 5.74 -1.61 20.23
CA ASP A 242 5.20 -0.99 21.43
C ASP A 242 5.72 -1.68 22.69
N GLY A 243 5.83 -3.02 22.69
CA GLY A 243 6.44 -3.80 23.74
C GLY A 243 7.89 -3.41 24.02
N ASP A 244 8.69 -3.23 22.96
CA ASP A 244 10.08 -2.76 23.07
C ASP A 244 10.18 -1.34 23.67
N ASN A 245 9.28 -0.44 23.27
CA ASN A 245 9.19 0.91 23.80
C ASN A 245 8.84 0.90 25.31
N TYR A 246 7.87 0.06 25.72
CA TYR A 246 7.52 -0.13 27.13
C TYR A 246 8.68 -0.74 27.93
N LEU A 247 9.40 -1.70 27.36
CA LEU A 247 10.60 -2.29 27.99
C LEU A 247 11.67 -1.22 28.24
N ALA A 248 11.95 -0.38 27.23
CA ALA A 248 12.89 0.72 27.35
C ALA A 248 12.47 1.75 28.44
N ALA A 249 11.15 1.92 28.63
CA ALA A 249 10.58 2.75 29.70
C ALA A 249 10.49 2.02 31.04
N GLN A 250 10.94 0.76 31.16
CA GLN A 250 10.82 -0.12 32.33
C GLN A 250 9.37 -0.42 32.78
N GLU A 251 8.41 -0.31 31.84
CA GLU A 251 7.01 -0.60 32.05
C GLU A 251 6.69 -2.08 31.74
N PHE A 252 7.30 -3.00 32.45
CA PHE A 252 7.33 -4.45 32.14
C PHE A 252 5.96 -5.07 31.89
N GLU A 253 4.94 -4.78 32.73
CA GLU A 253 3.61 -5.36 32.57
C GLU A 253 2.94 -4.93 31.23
N LYS A 254 3.17 -3.68 30.79
CA LYS A 254 2.69 -3.23 29.49
C LYS A 254 3.47 -3.90 28.36
N ALA A 255 4.78 -4.06 28.51
CA ALA A 255 5.61 -4.76 27.54
C ALA A 255 5.16 -6.21 27.37
N PHE A 256 4.88 -6.94 28.45
CA PHE A 256 4.34 -8.30 28.40
C PHE A 256 3.01 -8.34 27.66
N GLY A 257 2.05 -7.47 28.04
CA GLY A 257 0.75 -7.41 27.40
C GLY A 257 0.82 -7.13 25.90
N ALA A 258 1.74 -6.27 25.46
CA ALA A 258 1.95 -5.96 24.05
C ALA A 258 2.50 -7.16 23.26
N TYR A 259 3.52 -7.87 23.79
CA TYR A 259 4.05 -9.07 23.16
C TYR A 259 3.05 -10.23 23.18
N ASP A 260 2.27 -10.40 24.26
CA ASP A 260 1.21 -11.41 24.31
C ASP A 260 0.15 -11.15 23.23
N ALA A 261 -0.31 -9.90 23.11
CA ALA A 261 -1.24 -9.51 22.03
C ALA A 261 -0.66 -9.72 20.62
N ALA A 262 0.64 -9.47 20.42
CA ALA A 262 1.32 -9.77 19.17
C ALA A 262 1.30 -11.27 18.84
N LEU A 263 1.57 -12.11 19.82
CA LEU A 263 1.59 -13.57 19.68
C LEU A 263 0.20 -14.19 19.62
N GLU A 264 -0.87 -13.52 20.09
CA GLU A 264 -2.24 -13.93 19.79
C GLU A 264 -2.55 -13.85 18.29
N ILE A 265 -1.97 -12.85 17.59
CA ILE A 265 -2.16 -12.67 16.14
C ILE A 265 -1.31 -13.69 15.36
N VAL A 266 -0.06 -13.91 15.77
CA VAL A 266 0.93 -14.76 15.07
C VAL A 266 1.62 -15.74 16.01
N PRO A 267 0.90 -16.75 16.53
CA PRO A 267 1.39 -17.62 17.61
C PRO A 267 2.61 -18.46 17.23
N GLU A 268 2.86 -18.67 15.93
CA GLU A 268 3.99 -19.44 15.40
C GLU A 268 5.10 -18.54 14.82
N ASN A 269 5.24 -17.30 15.30
CA ASN A 269 6.34 -16.43 14.90
C ASN A 269 7.51 -16.62 15.85
N ASP A 270 8.55 -17.33 15.40
CA ASP A 270 9.74 -17.66 16.19
C ASP A 270 10.53 -16.44 16.67
N GLU A 271 10.54 -15.35 15.88
CA GLU A 271 11.19 -14.10 16.24
C GLU A 271 10.50 -13.42 17.42
N LEU A 272 9.18 -13.24 17.37
CA LEU A 272 8.43 -12.59 18.45
C LEU A 272 8.45 -13.43 19.74
N ILE A 273 8.43 -14.76 19.61
CA ILE A 273 8.61 -15.68 20.76
C ILE A 273 10.00 -15.49 21.37
N PHE A 274 11.06 -15.44 20.56
CA PHE A 274 12.42 -15.25 21.03
C PHE A 274 12.59 -13.92 21.79
N TRP A 275 12.13 -12.80 21.19
CA TRP A 275 12.28 -11.49 21.81
C TRP A 275 11.40 -11.31 23.05
N ARG A 276 10.20 -11.93 23.11
CA ARG A 276 9.43 -12.00 24.37
C ARG A 276 10.21 -12.73 25.44
N GLY A 277 10.82 -13.86 25.12
CA GLY A 277 11.68 -14.60 26.05
C GLY A 277 12.87 -13.76 26.54
N ALA A 278 13.53 -13.02 25.65
CA ALA A 278 14.62 -12.12 26.01
C ALA A 278 14.17 -11.00 26.97
N MET A 279 13.01 -10.41 26.72
CA MET A 279 12.39 -9.40 27.60
C MET A 279 12.02 -9.99 28.98
N LEU A 280 11.41 -11.19 29.01
CA LEU A 280 11.08 -11.89 30.26
C LEU A 280 12.33 -12.16 31.11
N MET A 281 13.46 -12.49 30.47
CA MET A 281 14.75 -12.66 31.16
C MET A 281 15.21 -11.35 31.83
N GLN A 282 15.14 -10.23 31.15
CA GLN A 282 15.49 -8.92 31.69
C GLN A 282 14.59 -8.52 32.87
N ALA A 283 13.35 -8.96 32.89
CA ALA A 283 12.40 -8.74 33.98
C ALA A 283 12.53 -9.75 35.14
N GLY A 284 13.50 -10.68 35.08
CA GLY A 284 13.74 -11.69 36.13
C GLY A 284 12.77 -12.87 36.09
N LYS A 285 11.95 -13.02 35.03
CA LYS A 285 11.01 -14.15 34.85
C LYS A 285 11.71 -15.31 34.11
N GLU A 286 12.77 -15.84 34.69
CA GLU A 286 13.70 -16.76 34.04
C GLU A 286 13.03 -18.04 33.51
N ALA A 287 12.11 -18.65 34.26
CA ALA A 287 11.47 -19.89 33.86
C ALA A 287 10.63 -19.73 32.61
N GLU A 288 9.84 -18.66 32.52
CA GLU A 288 9.03 -18.28 31.35
C GLU A 288 9.92 -17.91 30.16
N ALA A 289 10.97 -17.12 30.40
CA ALA A 289 11.94 -16.71 29.41
C ALA A 289 12.60 -17.92 28.70
N LEU A 290 13.09 -18.88 29.49
CA LEU A 290 13.73 -20.09 28.95
C LEU A 290 12.75 -20.98 28.18
N ALA A 291 11.47 -21.03 28.59
CA ALA A 291 10.44 -21.76 27.85
C ALA A 291 10.25 -21.18 26.45
N ASP A 292 10.12 -19.86 26.34
CA ASP A 292 9.97 -19.16 25.06
C ASP A 292 11.21 -19.30 24.17
N ILE A 293 12.39 -19.06 24.72
CA ILE A 293 13.63 -19.15 23.94
C ILE A 293 13.86 -20.57 23.44
N LYS A 294 13.61 -21.61 24.26
CA LYS A 294 13.66 -23.02 23.82
C LYS A 294 12.65 -23.31 22.72
N ARG A 295 11.44 -22.76 22.81
CA ARG A 295 10.43 -22.89 21.77
C ARG A 295 10.89 -22.26 20.47
N ALA A 296 11.40 -21.02 20.52
CA ALA A 296 11.94 -20.32 19.34
C ALA A 296 13.11 -21.09 18.71
N VAL A 297 14.06 -21.59 19.53
CA VAL A 297 15.20 -22.42 19.06
C VAL A 297 14.72 -23.74 18.43
N ALA A 298 13.69 -24.37 18.98
CA ALA A 298 13.12 -25.58 18.39
C ALA A 298 12.50 -25.32 17.00
N MET A 299 11.93 -24.14 16.79
CA MET A 299 11.36 -23.71 15.50
C MET A 299 12.45 -23.28 14.52
N ASN A 300 13.48 -22.58 15.01
CA ASN A 300 14.58 -22.07 14.21
C ASN A 300 15.90 -22.13 14.99
N PRO A 301 16.73 -23.16 14.79
CA PRO A 301 18.00 -23.35 15.50
C PRO A 301 19.02 -22.22 15.32
N ARG A 302 18.83 -21.32 14.35
CA ARG A 302 19.70 -20.15 14.16
C ARG A 302 19.64 -19.13 15.30
N TRP A 303 18.64 -19.19 16.14
CA TRP A 303 18.59 -18.38 17.36
C TRP A 303 19.77 -18.67 18.32
N LEU A 304 20.33 -19.90 18.30
CA LEU A 304 21.55 -20.20 19.03
C LEU A 304 22.77 -19.45 18.48
N GLU A 305 22.83 -19.24 17.16
CA GLU A 305 23.89 -18.45 16.55
C GLU A 305 23.77 -16.96 16.92
N LEU A 306 22.56 -16.43 16.98
CA LEU A 306 22.32 -15.06 17.44
C LEU A 306 22.80 -14.92 18.89
N LEU A 307 22.40 -15.82 19.81
CA LEU A 307 22.80 -15.77 21.22
C LEU A 307 24.33 -15.86 21.39
N ALA A 308 25.01 -16.62 20.53
CA ALA A 308 26.48 -16.72 20.55
C ALA A 308 27.20 -15.45 20.05
N ARG A 309 26.53 -14.60 19.28
CA ARG A 309 27.13 -13.42 18.61
C ARG A 309 26.67 -12.08 19.20
N ILE A 310 25.49 -12.04 19.85
CA ILE A 310 24.94 -10.82 20.40
C ILE A 310 25.78 -10.37 21.60
N GLN A 311 26.02 -9.07 21.70
CA GLN A 311 26.78 -8.49 22.80
C GLN A 311 25.88 -8.31 24.03
N GLU A 312 26.47 -8.42 25.24
CA GLU A 312 25.75 -8.27 26.52
C GLU A 312 25.08 -6.90 26.65
N GLU A 313 25.61 -5.86 25.99
CA GLU A 313 25.01 -4.52 25.94
C GLU A 313 23.67 -4.49 25.18
N HIS A 314 23.49 -5.41 24.22
CA HIS A 314 22.26 -5.50 23.42
C HIS A 314 21.25 -6.50 24.00
N LEU A 315 21.75 -7.57 24.63
CA LEU A 315 20.94 -8.56 25.33
C LEU A 315 21.67 -9.01 26.61
N PRO A 316 21.38 -8.38 27.76
CA PRO A 316 21.93 -8.78 29.04
C PRO A 316 21.62 -10.25 29.36
N GLY A 317 22.62 -11.00 29.77
CA GLY A 317 22.49 -12.43 30.06
C GLY A 317 22.52 -13.37 28.85
N ALA A 318 22.84 -12.89 27.65
CA ALA A 318 22.83 -13.69 26.42
C ALA A 318 23.68 -14.97 26.55
N ARG A 319 24.86 -14.90 27.15
CA ARG A 319 25.76 -16.05 27.38
C ARG A 319 25.17 -17.07 28.36
N GLU A 320 24.54 -16.61 29.41
CA GLU A 320 23.85 -17.48 30.37
C GLU A 320 22.65 -18.17 29.74
N ILE A 321 21.86 -17.42 28.98
CA ILE A 321 20.74 -17.96 28.21
C ILE A 321 21.25 -19.07 27.26
N LEU A 322 22.31 -18.80 26.49
CA LEU A 322 22.90 -19.77 25.55
C LEU A 322 23.28 -21.09 26.26
N GLN A 323 23.93 -21.02 27.43
CA GLN A 323 24.30 -22.21 28.22
C GLN A 323 23.08 -23.02 28.70
N LYS A 324 21.94 -22.37 28.97
CA LYS A 324 20.73 -23.02 29.50
C LYS A 324 19.82 -23.60 28.40
N VAL A 325 20.02 -23.18 27.15
CA VAL A 325 19.17 -23.63 26.01
C VAL A 325 19.88 -24.56 25.03
N GLN A 326 21.20 -24.75 25.16
CA GLN A 326 21.98 -25.79 24.49
C GLN A 326 21.75 -27.16 25.15
#